data_3a23c0af4f50223f753c9cab24e7a3c1
#
_entry.id   3a23c0af4f50223f753c9cab24e7a3c1
#
_cell.length_a   1.000
_cell.length_b   1.000
_cell.length_c   1.000
_cell.angle_alpha   90.00
_cell.angle_beta   90.00
_cell.angle_gamma   90.00
#
_symmetry.space_group_name_H-M   'P 1'
#
loop_
_entity.id
_entity.type
_entity.pdbx_description
1 polymer ?
#
loop_
_entity_poly.entity_id
_entity_poly.type
_entity_poly.pdbx_seq_one_letter_code
_entity_poly.pdbx_strand_id
1 'polypeptide(L)'
;MGSEMCIRDSNDAFIIDKSGDTTTASNYSGGIQGGIANGADITFRVAFKPTATISTSQRTVNSSGEEIELKAKGRHDPCVLPRAVPMVEAMGCLILADALIRQSTVDYL
;
A
#
# COMPACT_ATOMS: atom_id res chain seq x y z
N MET A 1 15.53 -7.38 -8.25
CA MET A 1 14.38 -6.45 -8.44
C MET A 1 14.48 -5.35 -7.40
N GLY A 2 15.32 -4.38 -7.59
CA GLY A 2 15.60 -3.35 -6.60
C GLY A 2 16.37 -2.15 -7.12
N SER A 3 16.69 -2.10 -8.41
CA SER A 3 17.54 -1.04 -8.96
C SER A 3 16.76 0.11 -9.65
N GLU A 4 15.46 0.00 -9.77
CA GLU A 4 14.65 1.02 -10.46
C GLU A 4 14.14 2.13 -9.56
N MET A 5 14.29 2.01 -8.25
CA MET A 5 13.80 3.03 -7.30
C MET A 5 14.66 4.30 -7.21
N CYS A 6 15.78 4.36 -7.92
CA CYS A 6 16.66 5.51 -7.95
C CYS A 6 16.80 6.13 -9.35
N ILE A 7 15.88 5.82 -10.26
CA ILE A 7 15.91 6.38 -11.61
C ILE A 7 15.40 7.81 -11.57
N ARG A 8 16.16 8.70 -12.20
CA ARG A 8 15.91 10.14 -12.32
C ARG A 8 14.51 10.45 -12.89
N ASP A 9 13.93 9.54 -13.63
CA ASP A 9 12.62 9.68 -14.28
C ASP A 9 11.42 9.51 -13.30
N SER A 10 11.65 9.05 -12.07
CA SER A 10 10.63 8.93 -11.04
C SER A 10 10.60 10.12 -10.08
N ASN A 11 11.43 11.13 -10.28
CA ASN A 11 11.41 12.36 -9.49
C ASN A 11 10.42 13.35 -10.08
N ASP A 12 9.56 13.88 -9.23
CA ASP A 12 8.59 14.91 -9.60
C ASP A 12 9.28 16.28 -9.71
N ALA A 13 9.19 16.91 -10.88
CA ALA A 13 9.74 18.24 -11.09
C ALA A 13 8.82 19.30 -10.45
N PHE A 14 9.41 20.23 -9.72
CA PHE A 14 8.68 21.37 -9.17
C PHE A 14 8.36 22.40 -10.25
N ILE A 15 7.14 22.91 -10.20
CA ILE A 15 6.63 23.96 -11.07
C ILE A 15 5.86 25.00 -10.25
N ILE A 16 5.64 26.17 -10.84
CA ILE A 16 4.71 27.16 -10.30
C ILE A 16 3.38 26.99 -11.01
N ASP A 17 2.32 26.84 -10.26
CA ASP A 17 0.98 26.72 -10.80
C ASP A 17 0.39 28.07 -11.24
N LYS A 18 -0.85 28.06 -11.74
CA LYS A 18 -1.54 29.29 -12.19
C LYS A 18 -1.87 30.26 -11.05
N SER A 19 -1.88 29.78 -9.81
CA SER A 19 -2.13 30.57 -8.60
C SER A 19 -0.84 31.22 -8.06
N GLY A 20 0.32 30.81 -8.58
CA GLY A 20 1.63 31.24 -8.10
C GLY A 20 2.21 30.34 -7.01
N ASP A 21 1.57 29.23 -6.72
CA ASP A 21 2.00 28.27 -5.70
C ASP A 21 2.98 27.24 -6.27
N THR A 22 3.91 26.82 -5.42
CA THR A 22 4.85 25.75 -5.78
C THR A 22 4.13 24.39 -5.69
N THR A 23 4.12 23.66 -6.82
CA THR A 23 3.55 22.32 -6.93
C THR A 23 4.48 21.40 -7.72
N THR A 24 4.06 20.17 -8.00
CA THR A 24 4.82 19.23 -8.83
C THR A 24 4.13 18.98 -10.16
N ALA A 25 4.92 18.81 -11.22
CA ALA A 25 4.42 18.53 -12.58
C ALA A 25 3.82 17.12 -12.71
N SER A 26 4.21 16.21 -11.83
CA SER A 26 3.76 14.82 -11.75
C SER A 26 3.65 14.41 -10.28
N ASN A 27 3.09 13.24 -10.00
CA ASN A 27 2.93 12.74 -8.64
C ASN A 27 3.39 11.28 -8.52
N TYR A 28 4.61 11.00 -8.99
CA TYR A 28 5.21 9.66 -8.90
C TYR A 28 5.57 9.30 -7.46
N SER A 29 5.88 10.29 -6.63
CA SER A 29 6.13 10.12 -5.18
C SER A 29 4.87 9.86 -4.37
N GLY A 30 3.67 9.97 -4.97
CA GLY A 30 2.41 9.71 -4.30
C GLY A 30 2.06 10.74 -3.21
N GLY A 31 2.47 12.00 -3.38
CA GLY A 31 2.15 13.10 -2.46
C GLY A 31 3.02 13.17 -1.20
N ILE A 32 3.94 12.21 -1.01
CA ILE A 32 4.84 12.17 0.16
C ILE A 32 6.28 12.00 -0.30
N GLN A 33 7.14 12.94 0.11
CA GLN A 33 8.56 12.94 -0.20
C GLN A 33 9.36 13.03 1.10
N GLY A 34 10.23 12.04 1.34
CA GLY A 34 11.01 11.98 2.58
C GLY A 34 10.17 11.94 3.86
N GLY A 35 8.95 11.42 3.80
CA GLY A 35 8.01 11.38 4.92
C GLY A 35 7.19 12.66 5.14
N ILE A 36 7.31 13.64 4.26
CA ILE A 36 6.62 14.92 4.33
C ILE A 36 5.64 15.03 3.17
N ALA A 37 4.39 15.43 3.45
CA ALA A 37 3.40 15.71 2.42
C ALA A 37 3.81 16.96 1.61
N ASN A 38 3.72 16.86 0.28
CA ASN A 38 4.11 17.95 -0.63
C ASN A 38 2.91 18.74 -1.19
N GLY A 39 1.72 18.52 -0.66
CA GLY A 39 0.48 19.18 -1.09
C GLY A 39 -0.24 18.50 -2.26
N ALA A 40 0.38 17.53 -2.93
CA ALA A 40 -0.29 16.72 -3.94
C ALA A 40 -1.17 15.61 -3.30
N ASP A 41 -2.02 14.98 -4.11
CA ASP A 41 -2.85 13.86 -3.67
C ASP A 41 -1.99 12.73 -3.12
N ILE A 42 -2.34 12.23 -1.93
CA ILE A 42 -1.67 11.09 -1.34
C ILE A 42 -2.20 9.80 -2.00
N THR A 43 -1.32 9.15 -2.74
CA THR A 43 -1.63 7.89 -3.43
C THR A 43 -0.69 6.77 -3.01
N PHE A 44 -1.24 5.59 -2.76
CA PHE A 44 -0.43 4.41 -2.42
C PHE A 44 -1.08 3.14 -2.94
N ARG A 45 -0.30 2.08 -3.02
CA ARG A 45 -0.75 0.75 -3.45
C ARG A 45 -0.35 -0.28 -2.41
N VAL A 46 -1.27 -1.19 -2.10
CA VAL A 46 -1.03 -2.29 -1.18
C VAL A 46 -1.14 -3.61 -1.93
N ALA A 47 -0.07 -4.37 -1.93
CA ALA A 47 -0.04 -5.70 -2.50
C ALA A 47 -0.41 -6.74 -1.44
N PHE A 48 -1.46 -7.52 -1.70
CA PHE A 48 -1.88 -8.60 -0.83
C PHE A 48 -1.36 -9.94 -1.34
N LYS A 49 -0.83 -10.73 -0.43
CA LYS A 49 -0.51 -12.13 -0.73
C LYS A 49 -1.81 -12.87 -1.06
N PRO A 50 -1.84 -13.69 -2.13
CA PRO A 50 -2.98 -14.56 -2.40
C PRO A 50 -3.31 -15.47 -1.20
N THR A 51 -4.56 -15.89 -1.11
CA THR A 51 -5.00 -16.83 -0.07
C THR A 51 -4.18 -18.11 -0.12
N ALA A 52 -3.63 -18.53 1.02
CA ALA A 52 -2.79 -19.71 1.08
C ALA A 52 -3.59 -21.03 0.90
N THR A 53 -4.87 -20.99 1.25
CA THR A 53 -5.76 -22.16 1.16
C THR A 53 -6.61 -22.04 -0.09
N ILE A 54 -6.37 -22.93 -1.04
CA ILE A 54 -7.11 -23.04 -2.29
C ILE A 54 -7.68 -24.46 -2.42
N SER A 55 -8.77 -24.62 -3.17
CA SER A 55 -9.42 -25.91 -3.39
C SER A 55 -8.70 -26.83 -4.39
N THR A 56 -7.54 -26.38 -4.90
CA THR A 56 -6.70 -27.18 -5.80
C THR A 56 -5.85 -28.15 -5.01
N SER A 57 -5.66 -29.37 -5.53
CA SER A 57 -4.77 -30.36 -4.92
C SER A 57 -3.32 -29.84 -4.88
N GLN A 58 -2.68 -29.96 -3.74
CA GLN A 58 -1.31 -29.52 -3.49
C GLN A 58 -0.49 -30.67 -2.94
N ARG A 59 0.75 -30.82 -3.42
CA ARG A 59 1.70 -31.77 -2.86
C ARG A 59 2.21 -31.24 -1.51
N THR A 60 2.20 -32.10 -0.52
CA THR A 60 2.71 -31.82 0.82
C THR A 60 3.27 -33.10 1.44
N VAL A 61 3.79 -33.01 2.65
CA VAL A 61 4.25 -34.16 3.43
C VAL A 61 3.43 -34.29 4.69
N ASN A 62 3.11 -35.54 5.08
CA ASN A 62 2.45 -35.82 6.34
C ASN A 62 3.46 -35.82 7.51
N SER A 63 2.97 -36.02 8.73
CA SER A 63 3.80 -36.08 9.93
C SER A 63 4.78 -37.26 9.96
N SER A 64 4.59 -38.27 9.10
CA SER A 64 5.48 -39.40 8.91
C SER A 64 6.55 -39.18 7.85
N GLY A 65 6.56 -37.98 7.19
CA GLY A 65 7.52 -37.66 6.13
C GLY A 65 7.18 -38.22 4.74
N GLU A 66 5.97 -38.73 4.55
CA GLU A 66 5.52 -39.27 3.27
C GLU A 66 4.88 -38.17 2.41
N GLU A 67 5.18 -38.16 1.11
CA GLU A 67 4.53 -37.24 0.16
C GLU A 67 3.05 -37.63 -0.03
N ILE A 68 2.18 -36.66 0.19
CA ILE A 68 0.73 -36.79 0.01
C ILE A 68 0.15 -35.66 -0.81
N GLU A 69 -1.00 -35.89 -1.42
CA GLU A 69 -1.82 -34.85 -2.01
C GLU A 69 -2.86 -34.36 -1.01
N LEU A 70 -2.79 -33.06 -0.68
CA LEU A 70 -3.76 -32.40 0.18
C LEU A 70 -4.70 -31.56 -0.67
N LYS A 71 -5.99 -31.80 -0.53
CA LYS A 71 -7.03 -30.92 -1.06
C LYS A 71 -7.82 -30.34 0.11
N ALA A 72 -7.68 -29.04 0.31
CA ALA A 72 -8.41 -28.35 1.35
C ALA A 72 -9.92 -28.43 1.09
N LYS A 73 -10.70 -28.85 2.08
CA LYS A 73 -12.16 -28.86 2.07
C LYS A 73 -12.68 -27.73 2.93
N GLY A 74 -13.69 -27.03 2.45
CA GLY A 74 -14.35 -25.97 3.20
C GLY A 74 -14.66 -24.76 2.32
N ARG A 75 -15.22 -23.73 2.94
CA ARG A 75 -15.50 -22.47 2.29
C ARG A 75 -14.23 -21.61 2.29
N HIS A 76 -13.73 -21.31 1.12
CA HIS A 76 -12.58 -20.42 0.94
C HIS A 76 -12.99 -19.22 0.09
N ASP A 77 -12.56 -18.03 0.46
CA ASP A 77 -12.77 -16.86 -0.37
C ASP A 77 -11.84 -16.95 -1.59
N PRO A 78 -12.36 -16.83 -2.81
CA PRO A 78 -11.54 -16.87 -4.01
C PRO A 78 -10.59 -15.67 -4.13
N CYS A 79 -10.94 -14.58 -3.49
CA CYS A 79 -10.15 -13.34 -3.48
C CYS A 79 -10.37 -12.60 -2.16
N VAL A 80 -9.28 -12.18 -1.51
CA VAL A 80 -9.32 -11.41 -0.25
C VAL A 80 -9.54 -9.92 -0.48
N LEU A 81 -9.28 -9.42 -1.68
CA LEU A 81 -9.26 -7.98 -1.97
C LEU A 81 -10.56 -7.25 -1.61
N PRO A 82 -11.77 -7.75 -1.91
CA PRO A 82 -13.01 -7.05 -1.55
C PRO A 82 -13.16 -6.82 -0.04
N ARG A 83 -12.54 -7.66 0.79
CA ARG A 83 -12.51 -7.48 2.25
C ARG A 83 -11.35 -6.63 2.74
N ALA A 84 -10.26 -6.61 1.98
CA ALA A 84 -9.06 -5.88 2.32
C ALA A 84 -9.20 -4.36 2.09
N VAL A 85 -9.96 -3.95 1.06
CA VAL A 85 -10.15 -2.53 0.71
C VAL A 85 -10.62 -1.71 1.91
N PRO A 86 -11.74 -2.00 2.59
CA PRO A 86 -12.19 -1.18 3.72
C PRO A 86 -11.21 -1.19 4.90
N MET A 87 -10.43 -2.24 5.07
CA MET A 87 -9.39 -2.30 6.10
C MET A 87 -8.24 -1.33 5.80
N VAL A 88 -7.80 -1.28 4.54
CA VAL A 88 -6.74 -0.36 4.09
C VAL A 88 -7.22 1.08 4.19
N GLU A 89 -8.45 1.37 3.77
CA GLU A 89 -9.05 2.70 3.89
C GLU A 89 -9.14 3.15 5.34
N ALA A 90 -9.62 2.30 6.24
CA ALA A 90 -9.70 2.60 7.67
C ALA A 90 -8.32 2.88 8.28
N MET A 91 -7.31 2.09 7.94
CA MET A 91 -5.94 2.32 8.41
C MET A 91 -5.36 3.62 7.86
N GLY A 92 -5.60 3.93 6.59
CA GLY A 92 -5.23 5.21 5.99
C GLY A 92 -5.85 6.40 6.73
N CYS A 93 -7.15 6.34 7.00
CA CYS A 93 -7.85 7.37 7.75
C CYS A 93 -7.30 7.55 9.18
N LEU A 94 -6.99 6.47 9.89
CA LEU A 94 -6.41 6.53 11.23
C LEU A 94 -5.03 7.21 11.23
N ILE A 95 -4.17 6.88 10.28
CA ILE A 95 -2.83 7.48 10.16
C ILE A 95 -2.95 8.98 9.84
N LEU A 96 -3.84 9.35 8.92
CA LEU A 96 -4.06 10.75 8.57
C LEU A 96 -4.65 11.56 9.73
N ALA A 97 -5.59 10.97 10.49
CA ALA A 97 -6.15 11.61 11.68
C ALA A 97 -5.09 11.84 12.77
N ASP A 98 -4.22 10.85 13.02
CA ASP A 98 -3.10 10.99 13.96
C ASP A 98 -2.13 12.11 13.53
N ALA A 99 -1.77 12.14 12.24
CA ALA A 99 -0.91 13.18 11.69
C ALA A 99 -1.54 14.58 11.81
N LEU A 100 -2.82 14.71 11.53
CA LEU A 100 -3.56 15.97 11.64
C LEU A 100 -3.60 16.48 13.09
N ILE A 101 -3.89 15.59 14.05
CA ILE A 101 -3.91 15.93 15.48
C ILE A 101 -2.52 16.36 15.94
N ARG A 102 -1.46 15.68 15.53
CA ARG A 102 -0.08 16.07 15.84
C ARG A 102 0.27 17.43 15.26
N GLN A 103 -0.08 17.68 14.00
CA GLN A 103 0.16 18.98 13.37
C GLN A 103 -0.55 20.11 14.12
N SER A 104 -1.81 19.90 14.51
CA SER A 104 -2.57 20.90 15.25
C SER A 104 -1.94 21.29 16.59
N THR A 105 -1.15 20.41 17.23
CA THR A 105 -0.44 20.75 18.47
C THR A 105 0.79 21.61 18.23
N VAL A 106 1.37 21.58 17.03
CA VAL A 106 2.54 22.41 16.66
C VAL A 106 2.09 23.82 16.23
N ASP A 107 0.94 23.92 15.56
CA ASP A 107 0.43 25.19 15.05
C ASP A 107 -0.04 26.15 16.18
N TYR A 108 -0.10 25.68 17.44
CA TYR A 108 -0.41 26.48 18.63
C TYR A 108 0.84 27.01 19.38
N LEU A 109 2.05 26.66 18.91
CA LEU A 109 3.32 27.15 19.46
C LEU A 109 3.91 28.27 18.62
#